data_cce52453afb0fd6189618ff28e74f51c
#
_entry.id   cce52453afb0fd6189618ff28e74f51c
#
_cell.length_a   1.000
_cell.length_b   1.000
_cell.length_c   1.000
_cell.angle_alpha   90.00
_cell.angle_beta   90.00
_cell.angle_gamma   90.00
#
_symmetry.space_group_name_H-M   'P 1'
#
loop_
_entity.id
_entity.type
_entity.pdbx_description
1 polymer ?
#
loop_
_entity_poly.entity_id
_entity_poly.type
_entity_poly.pdbx_seq_one_letter_code
_entity_poly.pdbx_strand_id
1 'polypeptide(L)'
;VSSPSGLRRGTRLAALILAAVVALQALEVVFGQGIFFSHDLRHHHFPWRFWADSAWASGSVPLWSAEVGNGFPLMADGQAGVLYPVNILLGALLPTHWALSWSLLLHQWWAGLGAFLLVRDLSKDRPASFEAALFGGVAFALSGFVVSHFTYAGMVQAAAWLPWGLWVLQILCREQGPQWPLRAILGWAACVGAVMTAGHPQVGAICLFTCGLFFLGQRAGRRVWIWVVGGSFIGLMACLPQLLASLELAAESTRSGGVGAEFASMGALPPQELINVAFPHFWGWETPASLPWTYVHKGLGYFGTGENHWESCFFVGLPVVVLAAWAFFQSGHRLWKGLVVLSLLLALGGLTPLYGALRSLPGFDFFRFPARFTLVASLGLIVLASGGLDRILLDEAAESRRKLGWWIRGAVVLGVGSMALVGSQLAGRRQDLVASAAQATGDLGRATGFVDGLLASLSPLAAPNLQVWIVALLVALLLGLRSRGVASRRVARSLVI
;
A
#
# COMPACT_ATOMS: atom_id res chain seq x y z
N VAL A 1 0.66 22.34 -24.07
CA VAL A 1 1.50 22.68 -22.89
C VAL A 1 0.58 23.32 -21.86
N SER A 2 0.25 22.62 -20.79
CA SER A 2 -0.55 23.20 -19.71
C SER A 2 0.28 24.27 -18.99
N SER A 3 -0.27 25.47 -18.82
CA SER A 3 0.38 26.56 -18.10
C SER A 3 0.75 26.14 -16.66
N PRO A 4 1.82 26.69 -16.06
CA PRO A 4 2.18 26.39 -14.66
C PRO A 4 1.04 26.65 -13.66
N SER A 5 0.13 27.57 -13.96
CA SER A 5 -1.09 27.84 -13.19
C SER A 5 -2.12 26.72 -13.32
N GLY A 6 -2.28 26.12 -14.49
CA GLY A 6 -3.17 24.96 -14.71
C GLY A 6 -2.68 23.69 -14.00
N LEU A 7 -1.37 23.48 -13.95
CA LEU A 7 -0.74 22.39 -13.19
C LEU A 7 -1.01 22.53 -11.69
N ARG A 8 -0.83 23.72 -11.12
CA ARG A 8 -1.09 23.99 -9.70
C ARG A 8 -2.58 23.81 -9.34
N ARG A 9 -3.49 24.25 -10.22
CA ARG A 9 -4.93 24.12 -10.02
C ARG A 9 -5.37 22.65 -10.03
N GLY A 10 -4.85 21.85 -10.97
CA GLY A 10 -5.14 20.42 -11.03
C GLY A 10 -4.64 19.65 -9.78
N THR A 11 -3.43 19.96 -9.29
CA THR A 11 -2.90 19.34 -8.07
C THR A 11 -3.73 19.69 -6.83
N ARG A 12 -4.18 20.94 -6.70
CA ARG A 12 -5.07 21.35 -5.58
C ARG A 12 -6.40 20.62 -5.64
N LEU A 13 -7.00 20.50 -6.83
CA LEU A 13 -8.26 19.76 -7.00
C LEU A 13 -8.08 18.28 -6.64
N ALA A 14 -7.00 17.64 -7.10
CA ALA A 14 -6.71 16.25 -6.73
C ALA A 14 -6.52 16.09 -5.22
N ALA A 15 -5.81 17.00 -4.56
CA ALA A 15 -5.63 16.97 -3.12
C ALA A 15 -6.96 17.05 -2.36
N LEU A 16 -7.89 17.91 -2.83
CA LEU A 16 -9.24 18.02 -2.23
C LEU A 16 -10.09 16.77 -2.47
N ILE A 17 -10.07 16.21 -3.69
CA ILE A 17 -10.81 14.99 -4.00
C ILE A 17 -10.27 13.82 -3.17
N LEU A 18 -8.96 13.66 -3.08
CA LEU A 18 -8.32 12.63 -2.25
C LEU A 18 -8.65 12.81 -0.77
N ALA A 19 -8.66 14.04 -0.26
CA ALA A 19 -9.08 14.32 1.12
C ALA A 19 -10.56 13.92 1.35
N ALA A 20 -11.44 14.23 0.41
CA ALA A 20 -12.84 13.81 0.48
C ALA A 20 -12.99 12.29 0.44
N VAL A 21 -12.27 11.59 -0.44
CA VAL A 21 -12.29 10.12 -0.52
C VAL A 21 -11.81 9.48 0.78
N VAL A 22 -10.71 9.96 1.35
CA VAL A 22 -10.18 9.48 2.62
C VAL A 22 -11.13 9.81 3.78
N ALA A 23 -11.74 10.98 3.79
CA ALA A 23 -12.72 11.35 4.82
C ALA A 23 -13.99 10.49 4.75
N LEU A 24 -14.50 10.20 3.55
CA LEU A 24 -15.72 9.40 3.36
C LEU A 24 -15.63 7.98 3.89
N GLN A 25 -14.45 7.37 3.86
CA GLN A 25 -14.26 6.01 4.41
C GLN A 25 -14.14 5.98 5.94
N ALA A 26 -13.92 7.14 6.59
CA ALA A 26 -13.67 7.27 8.02
C ALA A 26 -14.48 8.42 8.66
N LEU A 27 -15.73 8.57 8.24
CA LEU A 27 -16.60 9.67 8.69
C LEU A 27 -16.69 9.78 10.20
N GLU A 28 -16.69 8.65 10.91
CA GLU A 28 -16.73 8.64 12.36
C GLU A 28 -15.52 9.25 13.02
N VAL A 29 -14.32 8.96 12.47
CA VAL A 29 -13.09 9.58 12.94
C VAL A 29 -13.10 11.06 12.60
N VAL A 30 -13.55 11.42 11.40
CA VAL A 30 -13.61 12.82 10.96
C VAL A 30 -14.59 13.64 11.80
N PHE A 31 -15.75 13.07 12.18
CA PHE A 31 -16.76 13.76 13.01
C PHE A 31 -16.57 13.55 14.51
N GLY A 32 -15.47 12.98 14.95
CA GLY A 32 -15.18 12.81 16.37
C GLY A 32 -16.05 11.79 17.08
N GLN A 33 -16.64 10.84 16.36
CA GLN A 33 -17.53 9.80 16.90
C GLN A 33 -16.81 8.47 17.13
N GLY A 34 -15.58 8.32 16.63
CA GLY A 34 -14.78 7.11 16.73
C GLY A 34 -13.29 7.35 16.54
N ILE A 35 -12.49 6.37 16.87
CA ILE A 35 -11.03 6.35 16.66
C ILE A 35 -10.63 4.98 16.11
N PHE A 36 -9.50 4.92 15.41
CA PHE A 36 -8.88 3.63 15.12
C PHE A 36 -8.19 3.11 16.38
N PHE A 37 -8.60 1.93 16.87
CA PHE A 37 -8.10 1.39 18.13
C PHE A 37 -8.20 -0.13 18.15
N SER A 38 -7.43 -0.80 17.31
CA SER A 38 -7.47 -2.27 17.17
C SER A 38 -6.07 -2.87 17.14
N HIS A 39 -5.95 -4.13 17.54
CA HIS A 39 -4.70 -4.91 17.47
C HIS A 39 -3.46 -4.12 17.97
N ASP A 40 -2.38 -4.11 17.20
CA ASP A 40 -1.11 -3.48 17.57
C ASP A 40 -1.21 -1.95 17.73
N LEU A 41 -2.19 -1.32 17.06
CA LEU A 41 -2.45 0.10 17.28
C LEU A 41 -2.81 0.37 18.75
N ARG A 42 -3.60 -0.53 19.36
CA ARG A 42 -4.00 -0.47 20.77
C ARG A 42 -2.90 -0.91 21.72
N HIS A 43 -2.25 -2.05 21.42
CA HIS A 43 -1.36 -2.74 22.36
C HIS A 43 0.07 -2.24 22.34
N HIS A 44 0.53 -1.70 21.19
CA HIS A 44 1.89 -1.23 20.99
C HIS A 44 1.96 0.26 20.66
N HIS A 45 1.35 0.70 19.56
CA HIS A 45 1.52 2.07 19.10
C HIS A 45 0.93 3.11 20.05
N PHE A 46 -0.24 2.84 20.66
CA PHE A 46 -0.85 3.79 21.59
C PHE A 46 -0.01 3.99 22.87
N PRO A 47 0.43 2.95 23.61
CA PRO A 47 1.31 3.12 24.75
C PRO A 47 2.61 3.85 24.42
N TRP A 48 3.29 3.45 23.36
CA TRP A 48 4.55 4.11 22.94
C TRP A 48 4.34 5.59 22.63
N ARG A 49 3.28 5.90 21.90
CA ARG A 49 2.95 7.28 21.55
C ARG A 49 2.55 8.11 22.75
N PHE A 50 1.74 7.55 23.63
CA PHE A 50 1.32 8.24 24.86
C PHE A 50 2.50 8.70 25.71
N TRP A 51 3.48 7.82 25.92
CA TRP A 51 4.66 8.16 26.68
C TRP A 51 5.62 9.08 25.90
N ALA A 52 5.74 8.90 24.60
CA ALA A 52 6.53 9.81 23.76
C ALA A 52 5.94 11.23 23.75
N ASP A 53 4.61 11.36 23.57
CA ASP A 53 3.91 12.65 23.57
C ASP A 53 4.02 13.33 24.96
N SER A 54 3.89 12.55 26.04
CA SER A 54 4.06 13.05 27.42
C SER A 54 5.48 13.57 27.68
N ALA A 55 6.52 12.86 27.19
CA ALA A 55 7.90 13.30 27.31
C ALA A 55 8.13 14.60 26.53
N TRP A 56 7.69 14.67 25.28
CA TRP A 56 7.79 15.90 24.48
C TRP A 56 7.06 17.08 25.13
N ALA A 57 5.86 16.85 25.68
CA ALA A 57 5.09 17.88 26.37
C ALA A 57 5.80 18.41 27.64
N SER A 58 6.60 17.56 28.31
CA SER A 58 7.43 17.97 29.46
C SER A 58 8.77 18.61 29.07
N GLY A 59 9.06 18.77 27.76
CA GLY A 59 10.33 19.27 27.25
C GLY A 59 11.48 18.26 27.29
N SER A 60 11.17 16.97 27.46
CA SER A 60 12.14 15.88 27.54
C SER A 60 12.17 15.09 26.22
N VAL A 61 13.35 14.59 25.83
CA VAL A 61 13.48 13.67 24.70
C VAL A 61 13.01 12.27 25.15
N PRO A 62 12.10 11.60 24.45
CA PRO A 62 11.55 10.29 24.83
C PRO A 62 12.53 9.14 24.60
N LEU A 63 13.62 9.08 25.35
CA LEU A 63 14.66 8.05 25.22
C LEU A 63 14.20 6.70 25.77
N TRP A 64 13.53 6.72 26.91
CA TRP A 64 13.15 5.54 27.71
C TRP A 64 11.79 5.74 28.35
N SER A 65 11.01 4.67 28.49
CA SER A 65 9.80 4.62 29.32
C SER A 65 9.95 3.53 30.37
N ALA A 66 9.77 3.90 31.66
CA ALA A 66 9.77 2.94 32.76
C ALA A 66 8.45 2.15 32.84
N GLU A 67 7.37 2.68 32.29
CA GLU A 67 6.00 2.17 32.42
C GLU A 67 5.65 1.12 31.38
N VAL A 68 6.39 1.08 30.26
CA VAL A 68 6.15 0.08 29.21
C VAL A 68 7.02 -1.15 29.48
N GLY A 69 6.40 -2.32 29.73
CA GLY A 69 7.10 -3.60 29.82
C GLY A 69 8.20 -3.70 30.87
N ASN A 70 8.08 -2.98 31.98
CA ASN A 70 9.12 -2.84 33.02
C ASN A 70 10.38 -2.10 32.56
N GLY A 71 10.27 -1.29 31.53
CA GLY A 71 11.33 -0.50 30.93
C GLY A 71 11.46 -0.76 29.44
N PHE A 72 11.34 0.30 28.64
CA PHE A 72 11.34 0.19 27.18
C PHE A 72 12.11 1.34 26.51
N PRO A 73 13.07 1.05 25.61
CA PRO A 73 13.89 2.04 24.94
C PRO A 73 13.12 2.71 23.79
N LEU A 74 12.21 3.65 24.11
CA LEU A 74 11.29 4.28 23.17
C LEU A 74 11.97 4.85 21.92
N MET A 75 13.10 5.53 22.11
CA MET A 75 13.83 6.11 20.98
C MET A 75 14.54 5.06 20.15
N ALA A 76 15.14 4.07 20.80
CA ALA A 76 15.93 3.03 20.11
C ALA A 76 15.03 2.04 19.36
N ASP A 77 13.81 1.79 19.86
CA ASP A 77 12.83 1.00 19.11
C ASP A 77 12.36 1.77 17.88
N GLY A 78 12.76 1.28 16.72
CA GLY A 78 12.44 1.92 15.45
C GLY A 78 10.96 2.02 15.13
N GLN A 79 10.08 1.34 15.86
CA GLN A 79 8.64 1.33 15.59
C GLN A 79 7.87 2.40 16.39
N ALA A 80 8.46 2.94 17.44
CA ALA A 80 7.83 4.00 18.24
C ALA A 80 7.68 5.33 17.47
N GLY A 81 8.54 5.58 16.49
CA GLY A 81 8.47 6.76 15.61
C GLY A 81 8.58 8.09 16.35
N VAL A 82 9.40 8.13 17.42
CA VAL A 82 9.47 9.27 18.35
C VAL A 82 10.06 10.53 17.74
N LEU A 83 10.97 10.39 16.77
CA LEU A 83 11.59 11.51 16.06
C LEU A 83 10.91 11.84 14.73
N TYR A 84 9.81 11.16 14.42
CA TYR A 84 9.07 11.46 13.19
C TYR A 84 8.31 12.78 13.33
N PRO A 85 8.62 13.80 12.48
CA PRO A 85 8.10 15.16 12.69
C PRO A 85 6.56 15.25 12.72
N VAL A 86 5.87 14.45 11.88
CA VAL A 86 4.40 14.43 11.86
C VAL A 86 3.84 13.89 13.18
N ASN A 87 4.49 12.91 13.76
CA ASN A 87 4.12 12.36 15.05
C ASN A 87 4.26 13.41 16.17
N ILE A 88 5.39 14.11 16.19
CA ILE A 88 5.66 15.17 17.19
C ILE A 88 4.60 16.27 17.05
N LEU A 89 4.34 16.74 15.82
CA LEU A 89 3.36 17.78 15.56
C LEU A 89 1.95 17.38 15.99
N LEU A 90 1.50 16.18 15.61
CA LEU A 90 0.15 15.72 15.96
C LEU A 90 0.01 15.47 17.46
N GLY A 91 1.03 14.91 18.15
CA GLY A 91 1.02 14.72 19.60
C GLY A 91 1.04 16.03 20.37
N ALA A 92 1.65 17.10 19.82
CA ALA A 92 1.60 18.42 20.42
C ALA A 92 0.24 19.12 20.24
N LEU A 93 -0.55 18.76 19.23
CA LEU A 93 -1.81 19.43 18.91
C LEU A 93 -3.05 18.66 19.37
N LEU A 94 -2.97 17.34 19.51
CA LEU A 94 -4.10 16.45 19.74
C LEU A 94 -3.80 15.45 20.85
N PRO A 95 -4.80 14.99 21.60
CA PRO A 95 -4.67 13.82 22.46
C PRO A 95 -4.19 12.61 21.65
N THR A 96 -3.34 11.76 22.21
CA THR A 96 -2.63 10.66 21.52
C THR A 96 -3.54 9.75 20.66
N HIS A 97 -4.74 9.40 21.15
CA HIS A 97 -5.68 8.56 20.41
C HIS A 97 -6.20 9.24 19.12
N TRP A 98 -6.42 10.55 19.17
CA TRP A 98 -6.75 11.35 17.98
C TRP A 98 -5.53 11.56 17.08
N ALA A 99 -4.37 11.83 17.67
CA ALA A 99 -3.13 12.00 16.93
C ALA A 99 -2.79 10.76 16.09
N LEU A 100 -2.98 9.55 16.63
CA LEU A 100 -2.80 8.30 15.90
C LEU A 100 -3.81 8.14 14.75
N SER A 101 -5.10 8.37 15.04
CA SER A 101 -6.16 8.22 14.04
C SER A 101 -5.99 9.22 12.88
N TRP A 102 -5.73 10.48 13.19
CA TRP A 102 -5.47 11.50 12.18
C TRP A 102 -4.16 11.27 11.43
N SER A 103 -3.14 10.71 12.10
CA SER A 103 -1.89 10.34 11.42
C SER A 103 -2.13 9.33 10.32
N LEU A 104 -2.96 8.30 10.56
CA LEU A 104 -3.29 7.29 9.55
C LEU A 104 -4.00 7.91 8.35
N LEU A 105 -5.03 8.74 8.58
CA LEU A 105 -5.76 9.42 7.50
C LEU A 105 -4.90 10.40 6.71
N LEU A 106 -4.05 11.16 7.39
CA LEU A 106 -3.11 12.10 6.74
C LEU A 106 -2.10 11.35 5.87
N HIS A 107 -1.55 10.22 6.35
CA HIS A 107 -0.59 9.45 5.55
C HIS A 107 -1.26 8.72 4.40
N GLN A 108 -2.49 8.25 4.56
CA GLN A 108 -3.27 7.70 3.46
C GLN A 108 -3.52 8.74 2.37
N TRP A 109 -3.94 9.94 2.74
CA TRP A 109 -4.08 11.07 1.83
C TRP A 109 -2.76 11.44 1.16
N TRP A 110 -1.68 11.50 1.94
CA TRP A 110 -0.32 11.80 1.47
C TRP A 110 0.17 10.76 0.46
N ALA A 111 -0.05 9.48 0.73
CA ALA A 111 0.25 8.37 -0.18
C ALA A 111 -0.47 8.53 -1.53
N GLY A 112 -1.77 8.83 -1.48
CA GLY A 112 -2.57 9.08 -2.68
C GLY A 112 -2.09 10.29 -3.48
N LEU A 113 -1.75 11.39 -2.81
CA LEU A 113 -1.24 12.59 -3.46
C LEU A 113 0.14 12.35 -4.11
N GLY A 114 1.02 11.61 -3.44
CA GLY A 114 2.31 11.20 -4.01
C GLY A 114 2.13 10.32 -5.25
N ALA A 115 1.22 9.35 -5.21
CA ALA A 115 0.91 8.49 -6.35
C ALA A 115 0.29 9.27 -7.52
N PHE A 116 -0.60 10.23 -7.23
CA PHE A 116 -1.12 11.17 -8.24
C PHE A 116 0.00 11.92 -8.97
N LEU A 117 0.94 12.50 -8.22
CA LEU A 117 2.06 13.26 -8.79
C LEU A 117 2.99 12.35 -9.59
N LEU A 118 3.31 11.17 -9.06
CA LEU A 118 4.14 10.17 -9.74
C LEU A 118 3.54 9.75 -11.08
N VAL A 119 2.25 9.42 -11.11
CA VAL A 119 1.54 9.03 -12.33
C VAL A 119 1.45 10.22 -13.30
N ARG A 120 1.14 11.40 -12.80
CA ARG A 120 1.02 12.60 -13.63
C ARG A 120 2.28 12.88 -14.42
N ASP A 121 3.43 12.66 -13.79
CA ASP A 121 4.74 12.88 -14.39
C ASP A 121 5.34 11.59 -14.98
N LEU A 122 4.53 10.55 -15.26
CA LEU A 122 5.01 9.24 -15.73
C LEU A 122 5.75 9.33 -17.06
N SER A 123 5.27 10.12 -18.02
CA SER A 123 5.92 10.35 -19.31
C SER A 123 6.82 11.58 -19.28
N LYS A 124 7.92 11.52 -20.05
CA LYS A 124 8.82 12.68 -20.26
C LYS A 124 8.22 13.73 -21.19
N ASP A 125 7.44 13.26 -22.16
CA ASP A 125 6.99 14.10 -23.27
C ASP A 125 5.78 14.96 -22.92
N ARG A 126 4.91 14.45 -22.05
CA ARG A 126 3.71 15.14 -21.59
C ARG A 126 3.24 14.61 -20.21
N PRO A 127 2.58 15.46 -19.40
CA PRO A 127 1.88 14.97 -18.23
C PRO A 127 0.77 14.00 -18.60
N ALA A 128 0.53 12.96 -17.78
CA ALA A 128 -0.64 12.13 -17.91
C ALA A 128 -1.92 12.96 -17.70
N SER A 129 -3.05 12.47 -18.23
CA SER A 129 -4.36 13.09 -18.02
C SER A 129 -4.66 13.21 -16.51
N PHE A 130 -5.43 14.22 -16.14
CA PHE A 130 -5.83 14.44 -14.75
C PHE A 130 -6.56 13.20 -14.20
N GLU A 131 -7.44 12.63 -15.02
CA GLU A 131 -8.26 11.48 -14.67
C GLU A 131 -7.41 10.22 -14.42
N ALA A 132 -6.42 9.95 -15.26
CA ALA A 132 -5.51 8.81 -15.07
C ALA A 132 -4.62 8.98 -13.83
N ALA A 133 -4.14 10.20 -13.59
CA ALA A 133 -3.36 10.50 -12.40
C ALA A 133 -4.22 10.40 -11.12
N LEU A 134 -5.45 10.93 -11.14
CA LEU A 134 -6.37 10.85 -10.00
C LEU A 134 -6.77 9.41 -9.72
N PHE A 135 -7.05 8.61 -10.76
CA PHE A 135 -7.28 7.16 -10.62
C PHE A 135 -6.11 6.47 -9.89
N GLY A 136 -4.87 6.76 -10.27
CA GLY A 136 -3.69 6.23 -9.59
C GLY A 136 -3.58 6.65 -8.13
N GLY A 137 -3.88 7.93 -7.85
CA GLY A 137 -3.88 8.47 -6.49
C GLY A 137 -4.93 7.81 -5.60
N VAL A 138 -6.17 7.71 -6.06
CA VAL A 138 -7.28 7.06 -5.33
C VAL A 138 -7.00 5.58 -5.13
N ALA A 139 -6.58 4.87 -6.19
CA ALA A 139 -6.30 3.43 -6.12
C ALA A 139 -5.18 3.12 -5.12
N PHE A 140 -4.14 3.96 -5.02
CA PHE A 140 -3.07 3.73 -4.05
C PHE A 140 -3.49 4.09 -2.62
N ALA A 141 -4.19 5.21 -2.42
CA ALA A 141 -4.72 5.58 -1.12
C ALA A 141 -5.66 4.51 -0.53
N LEU A 142 -6.48 3.89 -1.37
CA LEU A 142 -7.44 2.84 -0.98
C LEU A 142 -6.92 1.42 -1.19
N SER A 143 -5.63 1.26 -1.53
CA SER A 143 -5.05 -0.08 -1.71
C SER A 143 -5.10 -0.91 -0.44
N GLY A 144 -5.25 -2.22 -0.60
CA GLY A 144 -5.28 -3.16 0.51
C GLY A 144 -4.07 -3.01 1.42
N PHE A 145 -2.86 -2.83 0.85
CA PHE A 145 -1.68 -2.60 1.67
C PHE A 145 -1.82 -1.39 2.60
N VAL A 146 -2.29 -0.25 2.10
CA VAL A 146 -2.41 0.97 2.92
C VAL A 146 -3.51 0.81 3.97
N VAL A 147 -4.69 0.31 3.58
CA VAL A 147 -5.86 0.25 4.47
C VAL A 147 -5.77 -0.90 5.47
N SER A 148 -5.31 -2.09 5.07
CA SER A 148 -5.22 -3.23 5.96
C SER A 148 -4.17 -3.05 7.07
N HIS A 149 -3.14 -2.24 6.81
CA HIS A 149 -2.09 -1.96 7.80
C HIS A 149 -2.40 -0.77 8.73
N PHE A 150 -3.64 -0.32 8.83
CA PHE A 150 -4.00 0.72 9.80
C PHE A 150 -3.75 0.29 11.25
N THR A 151 -3.68 -1.01 11.51
CA THR A 151 -3.25 -1.54 12.81
C THR A 151 -1.77 -1.29 13.12
N TYR A 152 -0.96 -0.96 12.12
CA TYR A 152 0.49 -0.73 12.20
C TYR A 152 0.84 0.67 11.72
N ALA A 153 0.66 1.68 12.58
CA ALA A 153 0.80 3.08 12.20
C ALA A 153 2.13 3.38 11.47
N GLY A 154 3.24 2.87 11.98
CA GLY A 154 4.56 3.06 11.36
C GLY A 154 4.68 2.50 9.95
N MET A 155 3.97 1.40 9.63
CA MET A 155 3.97 0.84 8.27
C MET A 155 3.30 1.77 7.27
N VAL A 156 2.12 2.30 7.62
CA VAL A 156 1.38 3.26 6.78
C VAL A 156 2.17 4.55 6.63
N GLN A 157 2.76 5.05 7.72
CA GLN A 157 3.59 6.25 7.74
C GLN A 157 4.79 6.11 6.78
N ALA A 158 5.54 5.00 6.86
CA ALA A 158 6.68 4.77 5.99
C ALA A 158 6.27 4.53 4.52
N ALA A 159 5.25 3.70 4.28
CA ALA A 159 4.75 3.37 2.94
C ALA A 159 4.25 4.60 2.17
N ALA A 160 3.68 5.58 2.87
CA ALA A 160 3.17 6.81 2.27
C ALA A 160 4.25 7.65 1.56
N TRP A 161 5.51 7.49 1.92
CA TRP A 161 6.63 8.20 1.31
C TRP A 161 7.19 7.54 0.04
N LEU A 162 6.86 6.27 -0.22
CA LEU A 162 7.35 5.57 -1.41
C LEU A 162 7.01 6.30 -2.72
N PRO A 163 5.76 6.68 -3.01
CA PRO A 163 5.45 7.37 -4.26
C PRO A 163 6.12 8.76 -4.35
N TRP A 164 6.32 9.46 -3.24
CA TRP A 164 7.03 10.74 -3.20
C TRP A 164 8.51 10.57 -3.51
N GLY A 165 9.18 9.59 -2.91
CA GLY A 165 10.58 9.29 -3.20
C GLY A 165 10.79 9.00 -4.68
N LEU A 166 9.95 8.16 -5.27
CA LEU A 166 9.98 7.83 -6.70
C LEU A 166 9.71 9.06 -7.58
N TRP A 167 8.74 9.90 -7.21
CA TRP A 167 8.42 11.11 -7.94
C TRP A 167 9.56 12.14 -7.90
N VAL A 168 10.17 12.37 -6.74
CA VAL A 168 11.29 13.30 -6.60
C VAL A 168 12.52 12.81 -7.36
N LEU A 169 12.83 11.50 -7.30
CA LEU A 169 13.89 10.91 -8.10
C LEU A 169 13.63 11.08 -9.61
N GLN A 170 12.38 10.92 -10.03
CA GLN A 170 11.99 11.14 -11.42
C GLN A 170 12.22 12.61 -11.86
N ILE A 171 11.94 13.58 -11.00
CA ILE A 171 12.25 15.01 -11.24
C ILE A 171 13.76 15.20 -11.36
N LEU A 172 14.54 14.69 -10.40
CA LEU A 172 16.01 14.81 -10.40
C LEU A 172 16.63 14.21 -11.67
N CYS A 173 16.13 13.05 -12.12
CA CYS A 173 16.62 12.40 -13.33
C CYS A 173 16.26 13.13 -14.63
N ARG A 174 15.27 14.02 -14.61
CA ARG A 174 14.84 14.81 -15.78
C ARG A 174 15.49 16.18 -15.83
N GLU A 175 16.06 16.64 -14.73
CA GLU A 175 16.69 17.96 -14.65
C GLU A 175 17.94 18.00 -15.50
N GLN A 176 17.97 18.93 -16.48
CA GLN A 176 19.08 19.10 -17.42
C GLN A 176 19.73 20.48 -17.27
N GLY A 177 19.17 21.35 -16.45
CA GLY A 177 19.66 22.72 -16.25
C GLY A 177 21.04 22.79 -15.59
N PRO A 178 21.77 23.90 -15.75
CA PRO A 178 23.09 24.10 -15.13
C PRO A 178 23.01 24.31 -13.61
N GLN A 179 21.84 24.71 -13.10
CA GLN A 179 21.63 25.03 -11.70
C GLN A 179 21.38 23.77 -10.84
N TRP A 180 21.70 23.88 -9.55
CA TRP A 180 21.38 22.85 -8.57
C TRP A 180 19.87 22.87 -8.30
N PRO A 181 19.15 21.75 -8.47
CA PRO A 181 17.72 21.67 -8.17
C PRO A 181 17.49 21.49 -6.66
N LEU A 182 17.89 22.49 -5.87
CA LEU A 182 17.95 22.42 -4.40
C LEU A 182 16.62 21.94 -3.79
N ARG A 183 15.47 22.39 -4.31
CA ARG A 183 14.15 21.93 -3.82
C ARG A 183 13.94 20.44 -3.99
N ALA A 184 14.38 19.86 -5.12
CA ALA A 184 14.26 18.44 -5.36
C ALA A 184 15.28 17.63 -4.53
N ILE A 185 16.50 18.15 -4.35
CA ILE A 185 17.52 17.54 -3.48
C ILE A 185 17.03 17.49 -2.03
N LEU A 186 16.51 18.61 -1.51
CA LEU A 186 15.93 18.67 -0.16
C LEU A 186 14.65 17.84 -0.04
N GLY A 187 13.83 17.78 -1.09
CA GLY A 187 12.68 16.88 -1.15
C GLY A 187 13.08 15.41 -1.06
N TRP A 188 14.15 15.00 -1.75
CA TRP A 188 14.72 13.66 -1.62
C TRP A 188 15.28 13.40 -0.21
N ALA A 189 16.03 14.35 0.34
CA ALA A 189 16.53 14.27 1.72
C ALA A 189 15.39 14.10 2.74
N ALA A 190 14.30 14.86 2.57
CA ALA A 190 13.11 14.75 3.40
C ALA A 190 12.45 13.36 3.29
N CYS A 191 12.37 12.79 2.08
CA CYS A 191 11.85 11.42 1.88
C CYS A 191 12.72 10.39 2.63
N VAL A 192 14.06 10.48 2.52
CA VAL A 192 14.99 9.57 3.21
C VAL A 192 14.85 9.71 4.73
N GLY A 193 14.90 10.91 5.28
CA GLY A 193 14.75 11.14 6.70
C GLY A 193 13.40 10.71 7.25
N ALA A 194 12.32 11.03 6.53
CA ALA A 194 10.97 10.66 6.93
C ALA A 194 10.76 9.14 6.96
N VAL A 195 11.20 8.42 5.93
CA VAL A 195 11.09 6.96 5.84
C VAL A 195 11.87 6.28 6.98
N MET A 196 13.03 6.81 7.34
CA MET A 196 13.86 6.25 8.41
C MET A 196 13.31 6.53 9.82
N THR A 197 12.52 7.59 9.99
CA THR A 197 11.95 7.96 11.30
C THR A 197 10.47 7.60 11.45
N ALA A 198 9.79 7.20 10.37
CA ALA A 198 8.34 6.94 10.34
C ALA A 198 7.87 5.75 11.21
N GLY A 199 8.79 5.01 11.83
CA GLY A 199 8.41 3.97 12.79
C GLY A 199 8.23 2.57 12.19
N HIS A 200 8.80 2.27 11.02
CA HIS A 200 8.85 0.89 10.53
C HIS A 200 10.09 0.61 9.68
N PRO A 201 11.20 0.15 10.28
CA PRO A 201 12.50 -0.03 9.61
C PRO A 201 12.44 -0.89 8.35
N GLN A 202 11.71 -2.01 8.37
CA GLN A 202 11.61 -2.91 7.22
C GLN A 202 10.89 -2.25 6.03
N VAL A 203 9.74 -1.59 6.25
CA VAL A 203 9.02 -0.89 5.17
C VAL A 203 9.87 0.27 4.66
N GLY A 204 10.59 0.94 5.56
CA GLY A 204 11.58 1.94 5.21
C GLY A 204 12.66 1.41 4.28
N ALA A 205 13.26 0.26 4.63
CA ALA A 205 14.26 -0.40 3.80
C ALA A 205 13.70 -0.81 2.42
N ILE A 206 12.48 -1.36 2.37
CA ILE A 206 11.79 -1.69 1.11
C ILE A 206 11.58 -0.44 0.24
N CYS A 207 11.15 0.68 0.84
CA CYS A 207 10.96 1.94 0.12
C CYS A 207 12.29 2.46 -0.47
N LEU A 208 13.35 2.52 0.33
CA LEU A 208 14.65 3.00 -0.12
C LEU A 208 15.29 2.05 -1.15
N PHE A 209 15.18 0.74 -0.95
CA PHE A 209 15.63 -0.27 -1.92
C PHE A 209 14.90 -0.10 -3.26
N THR A 210 13.58 0.07 -3.24
CA THR A 210 12.77 0.31 -4.44
C THR A 210 13.17 1.62 -5.14
N CYS A 211 13.38 2.70 -4.39
CA CYS A 211 13.87 3.97 -4.91
C CYS A 211 15.27 3.81 -5.54
N GLY A 212 16.14 3.03 -4.92
CA GLY A 212 17.47 2.72 -5.46
C GLY A 212 17.38 1.97 -6.79
N LEU A 213 16.58 0.89 -6.87
CA LEU A 213 16.36 0.14 -8.11
C LEU A 213 15.74 1.02 -9.20
N PHE A 214 14.77 1.85 -8.84
CA PHE A 214 14.15 2.80 -9.77
C PHE A 214 15.19 3.79 -10.31
N PHE A 215 16.01 4.37 -9.44
CA PHE A 215 17.06 5.30 -9.81
C PHE A 215 18.11 4.66 -10.74
N LEU A 216 18.59 3.47 -10.43
CA LEU A 216 19.51 2.71 -11.26
C LEU A 216 18.93 2.45 -12.66
N GLY A 217 17.65 2.13 -12.73
CA GLY A 217 16.94 1.92 -13.99
C GLY A 217 16.81 3.18 -14.85
N GLN A 218 16.93 4.39 -14.27
CA GLN A 218 16.91 5.67 -15.03
C GLN A 218 18.19 5.95 -15.82
N ARG A 219 19.29 5.25 -15.52
CA ARG A 219 20.61 5.44 -16.16
C ARG A 219 21.05 6.91 -16.14
N ALA A 220 20.88 7.56 -14.99
CA ALA A 220 21.15 8.97 -14.79
C ALA A 220 22.63 9.31 -14.92
N GLY A 221 22.94 10.51 -15.38
CA GLY A 221 24.30 11.02 -15.51
C GLY A 221 24.96 11.31 -14.14
N ARG A 222 26.31 11.43 -14.13
CA ARG A 222 27.12 11.66 -12.93
C ARG A 222 26.61 12.80 -12.02
N ARG A 223 26.11 13.88 -12.60
CA ARG A 223 25.61 15.03 -11.87
C ARG A 223 24.41 14.70 -11.02
N VAL A 224 23.46 13.90 -11.55
CA VAL A 224 22.26 13.46 -10.82
C VAL A 224 22.65 12.52 -9.68
N TRP A 225 23.68 11.68 -9.89
CA TRP A 225 24.24 10.86 -8.82
C TRP A 225 24.72 11.71 -7.64
N ILE A 226 25.44 12.83 -7.90
CA ILE A 226 25.89 13.75 -6.85
C ILE A 226 24.71 14.30 -6.07
N TRP A 227 23.63 14.69 -6.76
CA TRP A 227 22.42 15.24 -6.11
C TRP A 227 21.70 14.19 -5.26
N VAL A 228 21.55 12.96 -5.78
CA VAL A 228 20.87 11.88 -5.07
C VAL A 228 21.70 11.43 -3.87
N VAL A 229 23.01 11.24 -4.03
CA VAL A 229 23.91 10.86 -2.91
C VAL A 229 23.97 11.98 -1.87
N GLY A 230 24.11 13.24 -2.29
CA GLY A 230 24.13 14.40 -1.39
C GLY A 230 22.81 14.56 -0.62
N GLY A 231 21.66 14.41 -1.30
CA GLY A 231 20.35 14.43 -0.65
C GLY A 231 20.16 13.25 0.31
N SER A 232 20.62 12.04 -0.07
CA SER A 232 20.60 10.87 0.83
C SER A 232 21.46 11.12 2.08
N PHE A 233 22.63 11.69 1.92
CA PHE A 233 23.50 12.03 3.04
C PHE A 233 22.84 13.03 4.00
N ILE A 234 22.24 14.11 3.47
CA ILE A 234 21.50 15.09 4.28
C ILE A 234 20.34 14.40 5.04
N GLY A 235 19.54 13.57 4.36
CA GLY A 235 18.44 12.84 4.99
C GLY A 235 18.89 11.87 6.08
N LEU A 236 20.01 11.15 5.87
CA LEU A 236 20.61 10.27 6.86
C LEU A 236 21.16 11.04 8.05
N MET A 237 21.80 12.19 7.85
CA MET A 237 22.27 13.05 8.94
C MET A 237 21.09 13.57 9.79
N ALA A 238 19.97 13.91 9.17
CA ALA A 238 18.79 14.36 9.90
C ALA A 238 18.15 13.27 10.78
N CYS A 239 18.27 11.99 10.41
CA CYS A 239 17.77 10.87 11.21
C CYS A 239 18.85 10.14 12.02
N LEU A 240 20.09 10.65 12.03
CA LEU A 240 21.24 10.01 12.69
C LEU A 240 20.99 9.65 14.17
N PRO A 241 20.36 10.51 15.01
CA PRO A 241 20.07 10.15 16.40
C PRO A 241 19.19 8.90 16.51
N GLN A 242 18.16 8.76 15.68
CA GLN A 242 17.32 7.56 15.62
C GLN A 242 18.11 6.36 15.16
N LEU A 243 18.91 6.52 14.10
CA LEU A 243 19.65 5.42 13.49
C LEU A 243 20.69 4.85 14.46
N LEU A 244 21.46 5.70 15.15
CA LEU A 244 22.48 5.26 16.11
C LEU A 244 21.85 4.49 17.28
N ALA A 245 20.79 5.03 17.89
CA ALA A 245 20.09 4.36 18.98
C ALA A 245 19.50 3.00 18.54
N SER A 246 18.91 2.95 17.33
CA SER A 246 18.35 1.69 16.80
C SER A 246 19.42 0.67 16.44
N LEU A 247 20.59 1.08 15.97
CA LEU A 247 21.72 0.18 15.70
C LEU A 247 22.31 -0.39 16.99
N GLU A 248 22.44 0.42 18.05
CA GLU A 248 22.85 -0.02 19.37
C GLU A 248 21.89 -1.09 19.91
N LEU A 249 20.59 -0.82 19.93
CA LEU A 249 19.59 -1.80 20.35
C LEU A 249 19.61 -3.07 19.48
N ALA A 250 19.78 -2.94 18.16
CA ALA A 250 19.86 -4.09 17.26
C ALA A 250 21.06 -4.98 17.57
N ALA A 251 22.20 -4.40 17.93
CA ALA A 251 23.42 -5.15 18.31
C ALA A 251 23.22 -6.00 19.57
N GLU A 252 22.37 -5.55 20.49
CA GLU A 252 22.05 -6.26 21.75
C GLU A 252 20.79 -7.16 21.63
N SER A 253 20.11 -7.12 20.50
CA SER A 253 18.89 -7.87 20.31
C SER A 253 19.14 -9.35 19.97
N THR A 254 18.11 -10.18 20.11
CA THR A 254 18.12 -11.59 19.67
C THR A 254 18.34 -11.76 18.16
N ARG A 255 18.35 -10.66 17.41
CA ARG A 255 18.59 -10.64 15.96
C ARG A 255 20.01 -10.16 15.59
N SER A 256 20.90 -9.96 16.56
CA SER A 256 22.26 -9.43 16.33
C SER A 256 23.12 -10.30 15.43
N GLY A 257 22.83 -11.40 15.01
CA GLY A 257 23.54 -12.23 14.01
C GLY A 257 22.76 -12.45 12.72
N GLY A 258 21.68 -11.67 12.50
CA GLY A 258 20.68 -11.96 11.50
C GLY A 258 19.69 -13.03 11.96
N VAL A 259 18.64 -13.28 11.19
CA VAL A 259 17.63 -14.29 11.51
C VAL A 259 17.74 -15.50 10.59
N GLY A 260 17.37 -16.69 11.08
CA GLY A 260 17.35 -17.92 10.29
C GLY A 260 16.43 -17.81 9.07
N ALA A 261 16.67 -18.64 8.05
CA ALA A 261 15.92 -18.60 6.79
C ALA A 261 14.42 -18.91 6.97
N GLU A 262 14.10 -19.82 7.87
CA GLU A 262 12.72 -20.17 8.21
C GLU A 262 11.99 -18.98 8.83
N PHE A 263 12.56 -18.37 9.87
CA PHE A 263 11.99 -17.18 10.51
C PHE A 263 11.87 -16.00 9.52
N ALA A 264 12.87 -15.80 8.67
CA ALA A 264 12.83 -14.74 7.67
C ALA A 264 11.72 -14.93 6.63
N SER A 265 11.36 -16.20 6.34
CA SER A 265 10.30 -16.55 5.39
C SER A 265 8.89 -16.57 6.02
N MET A 266 8.79 -16.39 7.35
CA MET A 266 7.49 -16.23 8.00
C MET A 266 6.74 -15.05 7.38
N GLY A 267 5.45 -15.21 7.16
CA GLY A 267 4.63 -14.20 6.50
C GLY A 267 5.02 -13.95 5.03
N ALA A 268 5.56 -14.95 4.34
CA ALA A 268 5.63 -14.94 2.88
C ALA A 268 4.22 -14.96 2.29
N LEU A 269 4.03 -14.36 1.13
CA LEU A 269 2.77 -14.38 0.41
C LEU A 269 2.53 -15.77 -0.18
N PRO A 270 1.51 -16.54 0.28
CA PRO A 270 1.18 -17.79 -0.34
C PRO A 270 0.68 -17.57 -1.77
N PRO A 271 1.10 -18.38 -2.78
CA PRO A 271 0.69 -18.19 -4.17
C PRO A 271 -0.83 -18.14 -4.39
N GLN A 272 -1.59 -18.93 -3.63
CA GLN A 272 -3.06 -18.93 -3.69
C GLN A 272 -3.69 -17.62 -3.23
N GLU A 273 -2.98 -16.81 -2.43
CA GLU A 273 -3.45 -15.51 -1.96
C GLU A 273 -3.19 -14.37 -2.96
N LEU A 274 -2.56 -14.65 -4.09
CA LEU A 274 -2.48 -13.70 -5.19
C LEU A 274 -3.86 -13.24 -5.68
N ILE A 275 -4.91 -14.04 -5.46
CA ILE A 275 -6.31 -13.67 -5.74
C ILE A 275 -6.75 -12.41 -4.98
N ASN A 276 -6.15 -12.15 -3.81
CA ASN A 276 -6.46 -10.98 -2.98
C ASN A 276 -6.17 -9.65 -3.68
N VAL A 277 -5.38 -9.65 -4.76
CA VAL A 277 -5.14 -8.46 -5.58
C VAL A 277 -6.43 -7.87 -6.16
N ALA A 278 -7.40 -8.72 -6.47
CA ALA A 278 -8.70 -8.36 -7.03
C ALA A 278 -9.87 -8.56 -6.06
N PHE A 279 -9.76 -9.52 -5.14
CA PHE A 279 -10.81 -9.94 -4.21
C PHE A 279 -10.27 -10.02 -2.79
N PRO A 280 -10.30 -8.92 -2.02
CA PRO A 280 -9.59 -8.80 -0.74
C PRO A 280 -10.13 -9.73 0.35
N HIS A 281 -11.35 -10.21 0.19
CA HIS A 281 -12.02 -11.06 1.18
C HIS A 281 -12.24 -12.49 0.69
N PHE A 282 -11.51 -12.90 -0.37
CA PHE A 282 -11.65 -14.25 -0.92
C PHE A 282 -11.35 -15.35 0.11
N TRP A 283 -10.36 -15.14 0.96
CA TRP A 283 -9.97 -16.04 2.05
C TRP A 283 -10.57 -15.63 3.41
N GLY A 284 -11.67 -14.88 3.42
CA GLY A 284 -12.22 -14.30 4.62
C GLY A 284 -11.44 -13.08 5.12
N TRP A 285 -11.75 -12.62 6.32
CA TRP A 285 -11.05 -11.52 6.99
C TRP A 285 -11.19 -11.64 8.50
N GLU A 286 -10.24 -11.10 9.23
CA GLU A 286 -10.33 -10.97 10.66
C GLU A 286 -11.18 -9.74 11.00
N THR A 287 -12.28 -9.96 11.73
CA THR A 287 -13.03 -8.86 12.32
C THR A 287 -12.42 -8.56 13.68
N PRO A 288 -11.94 -7.34 13.93
CA PRO A 288 -11.58 -6.92 15.29
C PRO A 288 -12.82 -7.06 16.17
N ALA A 289 -12.69 -7.82 17.26
CA ALA A 289 -13.78 -8.03 18.22
C ALA A 289 -14.34 -6.73 18.86
N SER A 290 -13.67 -5.61 18.61
CA SER A 290 -13.94 -4.29 19.17
C SER A 290 -14.63 -3.30 18.25
N LEU A 291 -14.90 -3.65 16.98
CA LEU A 291 -15.66 -2.77 16.11
C LEU A 291 -17.16 -3.01 16.34
N PRO A 292 -17.93 -2.02 16.86
CA PRO A 292 -19.40 -2.09 16.98
C PRO A 292 -20.12 -2.25 15.63
N TRP A 293 -19.43 -2.02 14.59
CA TRP A 293 -19.81 -2.19 13.18
C TRP A 293 -19.45 -3.53 12.64
N THR A 294 -19.47 -4.56 13.40
CA THR A 294 -19.42 -5.88 12.79
C THR A 294 -20.47 -5.88 11.69
N TYR A 295 -20.04 -5.38 10.57
CA TYR A 295 -20.73 -5.65 9.34
C TYR A 295 -21.10 -7.13 9.37
N VAL A 296 -22.31 -7.39 9.77
CA VAL A 296 -23.20 -8.50 9.51
C VAL A 296 -22.62 -9.93 9.40
N HIS A 297 -21.34 -10.09 9.29
CA HIS A 297 -20.70 -11.39 9.16
C HIS A 297 -19.93 -11.73 10.44
N LYS A 298 -20.70 -11.90 11.54
CA LYS A 298 -20.20 -12.58 12.72
C LYS A 298 -19.56 -13.90 12.29
N GLY A 299 -18.26 -14.00 12.45
CA GLY A 299 -17.63 -15.31 12.46
C GLY A 299 -16.92 -15.77 11.19
N LEU A 300 -16.74 -14.93 10.17
CA LEU A 300 -15.83 -15.28 9.09
C LEU A 300 -14.40 -14.96 9.53
N GLY A 301 -13.71 -15.95 10.10
CA GLY A 301 -12.27 -15.85 10.31
C GLY A 301 -11.50 -15.77 8.99
N TYR A 302 -10.22 -15.44 9.06
CA TYR A 302 -9.31 -15.55 7.93
C TYR A 302 -8.96 -17.03 7.70
N PHE A 303 -9.12 -17.51 6.47
CA PHE A 303 -8.93 -18.91 6.05
C PHE A 303 -7.74 -19.08 5.12
N GLY A 304 -7.02 -18.01 4.87
CA GLY A 304 -5.82 -18.08 4.08
C GLY A 304 -4.71 -18.88 4.78
N THR A 305 -3.72 -19.27 4.02
CA THR A 305 -2.54 -19.97 4.52
C THR A 305 -1.41 -19.03 4.93
N GLY A 306 -1.63 -17.72 4.82
CA GLY A 306 -0.73 -16.71 5.33
C GLY A 306 -0.79 -16.59 6.86
N GLU A 307 0.12 -15.82 7.45
CA GLU A 307 0.17 -15.56 8.89
C GLU A 307 -1.10 -14.86 9.38
N ASN A 308 -1.59 -13.91 8.59
CA ASN A 308 -2.79 -13.14 8.88
C ASN A 308 -3.28 -12.41 7.63
N HIS A 309 -4.53 -11.94 7.67
CA HIS A 309 -5.16 -11.28 6.54
C HIS A 309 -4.45 -10.00 6.09
N TRP A 310 -4.03 -9.14 7.01
CA TRP A 310 -3.46 -7.84 6.66
C TRP A 310 -2.10 -7.94 5.95
N GLU A 311 -1.25 -8.91 6.28
CA GLU A 311 0.03 -9.10 5.61
C GLU A 311 -0.13 -9.63 4.17
N SER A 312 -1.17 -10.40 3.89
CA SER A 312 -1.46 -10.92 2.56
C SER A 312 -2.44 -10.06 1.74
N CYS A 313 -3.02 -9.02 2.33
CA CYS A 313 -3.96 -8.14 1.67
C CYS A 313 -3.24 -7.06 0.83
N PHE A 314 -3.05 -7.34 -0.46
CA PHE A 314 -2.53 -6.33 -1.41
C PHE A 314 -3.55 -5.96 -2.49
N PHE A 315 -4.80 -5.81 -2.10
CA PHE A 315 -5.91 -5.43 -2.96
C PHE A 315 -5.63 -4.12 -3.70
N VAL A 316 -5.81 -4.12 -5.00
CA VAL A 316 -5.76 -2.91 -5.84
C VAL A 316 -7.04 -2.72 -6.66
N GLY A 317 -7.90 -3.72 -6.66
CA GLY A 317 -9.17 -3.72 -7.36
C GLY A 317 -9.11 -4.30 -8.77
N LEU A 318 -10.18 -4.96 -9.17
CA LEU A 318 -10.28 -5.61 -10.48
C LEU A 318 -10.03 -4.64 -11.67
N PRO A 319 -10.52 -3.39 -11.66
CA PRO A 319 -10.21 -2.44 -12.73
C PRO A 319 -8.70 -2.17 -12.87
N VAL A 320 -7.99 -2.05 -11.76
CA VAL A 320 -6.53 -1.87 -11.77
C VAL A 320 -5.86 -3.11 -12.34
N VAL A 321 -6.24 -4.30 -11.90
CA VAL A 321 -5.66 -5.57 -12.37
C VAL A 321 -5.83 -5.71 -13.88
N VAL A 322 -7.03 -5.48 -14.42
CA VAL A 322 -7.30 -5.61 -15.85
C VAL A 322 -6.54 -4.56 -16.67
N LEU A 323 -6.53 -3.30 -16.24
CA LEU A 323 -5.79 -2.23 -16.91
C LEU A 323 -4.28 -2.46 -16.84
N ALA A 324 -3.75 -2.92 -15.71
CA ALA A 324 -2.35 -3.25 -15.54
C ALA A 324 -1.94 -4.43 -16.42
N ALA A 325 -2.75 -5.50 -16.45
CA ALA A 325 -2.51 -6.65 -17.32
C ALA A 325 -2.50 -6.23 -18.80
N TRP A 326 -3.47 -5.42 -19.23
CA TRP A 326 -3.46 -4.89 -20.59
C TRP A 326 -2.22 -4.04 -20.88
N ALA A 327 -1.86 -3.11 -19.97
CA ALA A 327 -0.69 -2.25 -20.12
C ALA A 327 0.63 -3.05 -20.06
N PHE A 328 0.66 -4.18 -19.38
CA PHE A 328 1.83 -5.05 -19.26
C PHE A 328 2.26 -5.62 -20.63
N PHE A 329 1.31 -5.94 -21.48
CA PHE A 329 1.58 -6.45 -22.82
C PHE A 329 1.81 -5.35 -23.87
N GLN A 330 1.63 -4.06 -23.51
CA GLN A 330 1.94 -2.94 -24.39
C GLN A 330 3.44 -2.57 -24.34
N SER A 331 3.92 -1.84 -25.35
CA SER A 331 5.28 -1.28 -25.32
C SER A 331 5.41 -0.20 -24.25
N GLY A 332 6.60 -0.05 -23.69
CA GLY A 332 6.91 0.96 -22.67
C GLY A 332 6.82 0.46 -21.24
N HIS A 333 7.11 1.34 -20.29
CA HIS A 333 7.09 1.11 -18.84
C HIS A 333 7.88 -0.11 -18.34
N ARG A 334 8.99 -0.49 -19.04
CA ARG A 334 9.78 -1.70 -18.72
C ARG A 334 10.25 -1.75 -17.28
N LEU A 335 10.67 -0.61 -16.73
CA LEU A 335 11.11 -0.52 -15.35
C LEU A 335 9.99 -0.87 -14.37
N TRP A 336 8.78 -0.34 -14.58
CA TRP A 336 7.63 -0.64 -13.74
C TRP A 336 7.20 -2.10 -13.83
N LYS A 337 7.24 -2.69 -15.02
CA LYS A 337 6.99 -4.14 -15.20
C LYS A 337 8.01 -4.98 -14.43
N GLY A 338 9.29 -4.61 -14.53
CA GLY A 338 10.36 -5.27 -13.77
C GLY A 338 10.18 -5.16 -12.26
N LEU A 339 9.81 -3.97 -11.75
CA LEU A 339 9.53 -3.75 -10.33
C LEU A 339 8.34 -4.59 -9.83
N VAL A 340 7.25 -4.69 -10.61
CA VAL A 340 6.10 -5.55 -10.26
C VAL A 340 6.52 -7.01 -10.17
N VAL A 341 7.19 -7.53 -11.19
CA VAL A 341 7.63 -8.93 -11.20
C VAL A 341 8.60 -9.21 -10.06
N LEU A 342 9.62 -8.38 -9.90
CA LEU A 342 10.61 -8.55 -8.84
C LEU A 342 9.96 -8.51 -7.45
N SER A 343 9.08 -7.55 -7.19
CA SER A 343 8.43 -7.41 -5.87
C SER A 343 7.49 -8.59 -5.56
N LEU A 344 6.76 -9.12 -6.55
CA LEU A 344 5.96 -10.33 -6.36
C LEU A 344 6.83 -11.56 -6.09
N LEU A 345 7.94 -11.72 -6.81
CA LEU A 345 8.88 -12.82 -6.57
C LEU A 345 9.53 -12.71 -5.18
N LEU A 346 9.86 -11.49 -4.72
CA LEU A 346 10.38 -11.26 -3.37
C LEU A 346 9.30 -11.52 -2.31
N ALA A 347 8.04 -11.15 -2.58
CA ALA A 347 6.92 -11.40 -1.65
C ALA A 347 6.66 -12.89 -1.39
N LEU A 348 6.96 -13.76 -2.37
CA LEU A 348 6.87 -15.22 -2.23
C LEU A 348 7.92 -15.82 -1.25
N GLY A 349 8.86 -15.01 -0.76
CA GLY A 349 9.84 -15.41 0.26
C GLY A 349 10.67 -16.62 -0.14
N GLY A 350 10.72 -17.63 0.72
CA GLY A 350 11.51 -18.84 0.52
C GLY A 350 11.09 -19.71 -0.67
N LEU A 351 9.95 -19.44 -1.30
CA LEU A 351 9.56 -20.11 -2.54
C LEU A 351 10.40 -19.66 -3.74
N THR A 352 11.17 -18.58 -3.62
CA THR A 352 12.08 -18.11 -4.65
C THR A 352 13.48 -17.88 -4.08
N PRO A 353 14.56 -18.11 -4.86
CA PRO A 353 15.92 -17.84 -4.40
C PRO A 353 16.24 -16.35 -4.24
N LEU A 354 15.40 -15.47 -4.82
CA LEU A 354 15.64 -14.03 -4.83
C LEU A 354 15.56 -13.39 -3.43
N TYR A 355 14.65 -13.88 -2.58
CA TYR A 355 14.57 -13.40 -1.21
C TYR A 355 15.80 -13.79 -0.39
N GLY A 356 16.32 -15.00 -0.59
CA GLY A 356 17.60 -15.43 -0.02
C GLY A 356 18.77 -14.55 -0.46
N ALA A 357 18.83 -14.21 -1.76
CA ALA A 357 19.84 -13.30 -2.29
C ALA A 357 19.69 -11.87 -1.75
N LEU A 358 18.48 -11.37 -1.56
CA LEU A 358 18.24 -10.06 -0.94
C LEU A 358 18.75 -10.02 0.51
N ARG A 359 18.54 -11.10 1.25
CA ARG A 359 18.99 -11.21 2.66
C ARG A 359 20.52 -11.19 2.82
N SER A 360 21.29 -11.48 1.77
CA SER A 360 22.75 -11.31 1.82
C SER A 360 23.19 -9.83 1.74
N LEU A 361 22.28 -8.91 1.45
CA LEU A 361 22.56 -7.48 1.54
C LEU A 361 22.52 -7.01 3.00
N PRO A 362 23.46 -6.15 3.43
CA PRO A 362 23.49 -5.64 4.81
C PRO A 362 22.16 -5.03 5.23
N GLY A 363 21.65 -5.45 6.39
CA GLY A 363 20.43 -4.93 7.00
C GLY A 363 19.13 -5.62 6.55
N PHE A 364 19.14 -6.43 5.48
CA PHE A 364 17.96 -7.22 5.09
C PHE A 364 17.85 -8.56 5.83
N ASP A 365 18.89 -9.03 6.44
CA ASP A 365 18.96 -10.26 7.24
C ASP A 365 18.23 -10.16 8.59
N PHE A 366 17.87 -8.94 9.04
CA PHE A 366 17.09 -8.70 10.26
C PHE A 366 15.58 -8.88 10.08
N PHE A 367 15.08 -8.91 8.84
CA PHE A 367 13.67 -8.79 8.56
C PHE A 367 12.99 -10.14 8.28
N ARG A 368 11.69 -10.19 8.57
CA ARG A 368 10.74 -11.24 8.21
C ARG A 368 9.57 -10.64 7.42
N PHE A 369 8.56 -11.39 7.09
CA PHE A 369 7.38 -10.94 6.33
C PHE A 369 7.70 -10.43 4.92
N PRO A 370 8.21 -11.31 4.03
CA PRO A 370 8.49 -10.93 2.64
C PRO A 370 7.23 -10.46 1.90
N ALA A 371 6.01 -10.85 2.31
CA ALA A 371 4.75 -10.35 1.73
C ALA A 371 4.68 -8.81 1.69
N ARG A 372 5.42 -8.09 2.55
CA ARG A 372 5.46 -6.61 2.55
C ARG A 372 5.98 -6.00 1.25
N PHE A 373 6.66 -6.76 0.40
CA PHE A 373 6.99 -6.34 -0.97
C PHE A 373 5.75 -6.13 -1.85
N THR A 374 4.56 -6.61 -1.44
CA THR A 374 3.28 -6.30 -2.10
C THR A 374 2.96 -4.79 -2.11
N LEU A 375 3.55 -3.99 -1.22
CA LEU A 375 3.53 -2.51 -1.31
C LEU A 375 4.03 -2.04 -2.68
N VAL A 376 5.18 -2.56 -3.10
CA VAL A 376 5.82 -2.18 -4.36
C VAL A 376 5.05 -2.72 -5.56
N ALA A 377 4.56 -3.97 -5.44
CA ALA A 377 3.71 -4.59 -6.46
C ALA A 377 2.42 -3.79 -6.66
N SER A 378 1.75 -3.40 -5.57
CA SER A 378 0.52 -2.59 -5.61
C SER A 378 0.74 -1.26 -6.32
N LEU A 379 1.76 -0.50 -5.91
CA LEU A 379 2.08 0.77 -6.57
C LEU A 379 2.45 0.57 -8.04
N GLY A 380 3.26 -0.44 -8.36
CA GLY A 380 3.66 -0.74 -9.74
C GLY A 380 2.47 -1.12 -10.64
N LEU A 381 1.55 -1.97 -10.15
CA LEU A 381 0.31 -2.31 -10.86
C LEU A 381 -0.57 -1.07 -11.11
N ILE A 382 -0.71 -0.21 -10.10
CA ILE A 382 -1.49 1.03 -10.19
C ILE A 382 -0.86 1.99 -11.21
N VAL A 383 0.46 2.14 -11.22
CA VAL A 383 1.17 2.98 -12.21
C VAL A 383 0.98 2.44 -13.62
N LEU A 384 1.10 1.13 -13.82
CA LEU A 384 0.83 0.49 -15.12
C LEU A 384 -0.62 0.68 -15.56
N ALA A 385 -1.57 0.46 -14.66
CA ALA A 385 -3.00 0.66 -14.93
C ALA A 385 -3.31 2.10 -15.31
N SER A 386 -2.77 3.06 -14.57
CA SER A 386 -2.95 4.49 -14.84
C SER A 386 -2.33 4.90 -16.18
N GLY A 387 -1.15 4.39 -16.52
CA GLY A 387 -0.54 4.59 -17.84
C GLY A 387 -1.37 3.98 -18.97
N GLY A 388 -1.98 2.81 -18.73
CA GLY A 388 -2.93 2.18 -19.63
C GLY A 388 -4.20 3.03 -19.82
N LEU A 389 -4.78 3.50 -18.71
CA LEU A 389 -5.96 4.37 -18.73
C LEU A 389 -5.67 5.68 -19.48
N ASP A 390 -4.51 6.32 -19.23
CA ASP A 390 -4.11 7.53 -19.92
C ASP A 390 -4.07 7.35 -21.45
N ARG A 391 -3.49 6.25 -21.93
CA ARG A 391 -3.49 5.91 -23.36
C ARG A 391 -4.91 5.78 -23.92
N ILE A 392 -5.79 5.07 -23.20
CA ILE A 392 -7.19 4.86 -23.63
C ILE A 392 -7.96 6.19 -23.68
N LEU A 393 -7.72 7.09 -22.73
CA LEU A 393 -8.40 8.40 -22.67
C LEU A 393 -7.94 9.33 -23.80
N LEU A 394 -6.70 9.21 -24.25
CA LEU A 394 -6.09 10.08 -25.26
C LEU A 394 -6.11 9.47 -26.67
N ASP A 395 -6.10 8.13 -26.76
CA ASP A 395 -6.15 7.45 -28.03
C ASP A 395 -7.55 7.64 -28.68
N GLU A 396 -7.56 8.06 -29.93
CA GLU A 396 -8.77 8.13 -30.76
C GLU A 396 -9.22 6.77 -31.26
N ALA A 397 -8.43 5.73 -31.06
CA ALA A 397 -8.69 4.37 -31.54
C ALA A 397 -9.88 3.73 -30.78
N ALA A 398 -11.05 3.74 -31.38
CA ALA A 398 -12.24 3.04 -30.89
C ALA A 398 -12.00 1.54 -30.69
N GLU A 399 -11.08 0.97 -31.44
CA GLU A 399 -10.74 -0.45 -31.39
C GLU A 399 -10.02 -0.84 -30.08
N SER A 400 -9.06 -0.05 -29.61
CA SER A 400 -8.38 -0.32 -28.33
C SER A 400 -9.38 -0.29 -27.16
N ARG A 401 -10.30 0.67 -27.14
CA ARG A 401 -11.37 0.75 -26.12
C ARG A 401 -12.32 -0.43 -26.19
N ARG A 402 -12.70 -0.86 -27.40
CA ARG A 402 -13.54 -2.05 -27.61
C ARG A 402 -12.85 -3.31 -27.12
N LYS A 403 -11.60 -3.51 -27.47
CA LYS A 403 -10.78 -4.65 -27.01
C LYS A 403 -10.72 -4.69 -25.48
N LEU A 404 -10.40 -3.58 -24.82
CA LEU A 404 -10.37 -3.52 -23.36
C LEU A 404 -11.74 -3.83 -22.74
N GLY A 405 -12.84 -3.30 -23.30
CA GLY A 405 -14.19 -3.62 -22.84
C GLY A 405 -14.51 -5.11 -22.93
N TRP A 406 -14.02 -5.81 -23.97
CA TRP A 406 -14.13 -7.27 -24.08
C TRP A 406 -13.26 -8.00 -23.04
N TRP A 407 -12.04 -7.54 -22.79
CA TRP A 407 -11.16 -8.11 -21.76
C TRP A 407 -11.78 -8.01 -20.36
N ILE A 408 -12.35 -6.85 -20.02
CA ILE A 408 -13.04 -6.66 -18.72
C ILE A 408 -14.24 -7.60 -18.59
N ARG A 409 -15.09 -7.68 -19.62
CA ARG A 409 -16.25 -8.60 -19.62
C ARG A 409 -15.81 -10.05 -19.49
N GLY A 410 -14.77 -10.46 -20.24
CA GLY A 410 -14.21 -11.80 -20.16
C GLY A 410 -13.69 -12.10 -18.74
N ALA A 411 -12.96 -11.17 -18.13
CA ALA A 411 -12.45 -11.31 -16.76
C ALA A 411 -13.61 -11.43 -15.74
N VAL A 412 -14.67 -10.63 -15.90
CA VAL A 412 -15.87 -10.73 -15.03
C VAL A 412 -16.56 -12.10 -15.22
N VAL A 413 -16.80 -12.54 -16.44
CA VAL A 413 -17.46 -13.83 -16.71
C VAL A 413 -16.66 -14.99 -16.17
N LEU A 414 -15.34 -15.00 -16.42
CA LEU A 414 -14.45 -16.05 -15.93
C LEU A 414 -14.35 -16.00 -14.40
N GLY A 415 -14.24 -14.83 -13.78
CA GLY A 415 -14.17 -14.68 -12.34
C GLY A 415 -15.45 -15.12 -11.64
N VAL A 416 -16.61 -14.62 -12.08
CA VAL A 416 -17.91 -15.05 -11.55
C VAL A 416 -18.13 -16.55 -11.76
N GLY A 417 -17.82 -17.05 -12.97
CA GLY A 417 -17.99 -18.46 -13.30
C GLY A 417 -17.09 -19.37 -12.45
N SER A 418 -15.81 -19.01 -12.26
CA SER A 418 -14.88 -19.79 -11.44
C SER A 418 -15.28 -19.75 -9.95
N MET A 419 -15.69 -18.60 -9.41
CA MET A 419 -16.17 -18.52 -8.02
C MET A 419 -17.43 -19.34 -7.81
N ALA A 420 -18.40 -19.26 -8.73
CA ALA A 420 -19.62 -20.07 -8.66
C ALA A 420 -19.32 -21.56 -8.75
N LEU A 421 -18.41 -21.99 -9.65
CA LEU A 421 -18.04 -23.38 -9.83
C LEU A 421 -17.34 -23.92 -8.58
N VAL A 422 -16.31 -23.25 -8.08
CA VAL A 422 -15.57 -23.64 -6.89
C VAL A 422 -16.50 -23.63 -5.67
N GLY A 423 -17.30 -22.58 -5.50
CA GLY A 423 -18.25 -22.47 -4.42
C GLY A 423 -19.28 -23.62 -4.42
N SER A 424 -19.82 -23.99 -5.60
CA SER A 424 -20.78 -25.11 -5.72
C SER A 424 -20.13 -26.46 -5.42
N GLN A 425 -18.91 -26.71 -5.88
CA GLN A 425 -18.17 -27.93 -5.61
C GLN A 425 -17.85 -28.08 -4.11
N LEU A 426 -17.40 -27.00 -3.45
CA LEU A 426 -17.14 -27.03 -2.01
C LEU A 426 -18.43 -27.13 -1.18
N ALA A 427 -19.52 -26.49 -1.62
CA ALA A 427 -20.82 -26.62 -0.98
C ALA A 427 -21.34 -28.07 -1.01
N GLY A 428 -21.13 -28.79 -2.12
CA GLY A 428 -21.44 -30.21 -2.23
C GLY A 428 -20.63 -31.11 -1.25
N ARG A 429 -19.47 -30.61 -0.78
CA ARG A 429 -18.62 -31.32 0.18
C ARG A 429 -18.64 -30.71 1.59
N ARG A 430 -19.65 -29.89 1.89
CA ARG A 430 -19.71 -29.12 3.15
C ARG A 430 -19.57 -30.00 4.38
N GLN A 431 -20.25 -31.16 4.42
CA GLN A 431 -20.20 -32.06 5.56
C GLN A 431 -18.78 -32.65 5.79
N ASP A 432 -18.11 -33.06 4.72
CA ASP A 432 -16.74 -33.59 4.77
C ASP A 432 -15.75 -32.51 5.23
N LEU A 433 -15.91 -31.28 4.73
CA LEU A 433 -15.09 -30.15 5.12
C LEU A 433 -15.29 -29.78 6.60
N VAL A 434 -16.53 -29.77 7.08
CA VAL A 434 -16.82 -29.52 8.50
C VAL A 434 -16.24 -30.62 9.37
N ALA A 435 -16.36 -31.89 8.97
CA ALA A 435 -15.79 -33.01 9.71
C ALA A 435 -14.26 -32.93 9.79
N SER A 436 -13.60 -32.65 8.67
CA SER A 436 -12.14 -32.47 8.62
C SER A 436 -11.66 -31.28 9.46
N ALA A 437 -12.37 -30.16 9.38
CA ALA A 437 -12.07 -28.97 10.19
C ALA A 437 -12.31 -29.22 11.69
N ALA A 438 -13.36 -29.96 12.04
CA ALA A 438 -13.64 -30.35 13.43
C ALA A 438 -12.58 -31.27 14.02
N GLN A 439 -12.04 -32.20 13.23
CA GLN A 439 -10.90 -33.01 13.63
C GLN A 439 -9.65 -32.16 13.90
N ALA A 440 -9.40 -31.15 13.07
CA ALA A 440 -8.23 -30.29 13.22
C ALA A 440 -8.35 -29.29 14.38
N THR A 441 -9.57 -28.77 14.65
CA THR A 441 -9.80 -27.73 15.66
C THR A 441 -10.28 -28.26 17.02
N GLY A 442 -10.75 -29.50 17.07
CA GLY A 442 -11.40 -30.08 18.25
C GLY A 442 -12.76 -29.47 18.60
N ASP A 443 -13.31 -28.58 17.73
CA ASP A 443 -14.53 -27.81 17.97
C ASP A 443 -15.42 -27.79 16.74
N LEU A 444 -16.56 -28.48 16.82
CA LEU A 444 -17.53 -28.57 15.72
C LEU A 444 -18.18 -27.22 15.42
N GLY A 445 -18.42 -26.39 16.41
CA GLY A 445 -19.02 -25.06 16.22
C GLY A 445 -18.10 -24.13 15.43
N ARG A 446 -16.82 -24.09 15.79
CA ARG A 446 -15.78 -23.36 15.07
C ARG A 446 -15.61 -23.91 13.65
N ALA A 447 -15.55 -25.22 13.48
CA ALA A 447 -15.41 -25.87 12.18
C ALA A 447 -16.58 -25.53 11.25
N THR A 448 -17.81 -25.58 11.77
CA THR A 448 -19.01 -25.20 11.01
C THR A 448 -18.97 -23.73 10.59
N GLY A 449 -18.69 -22.81 11.51
CA GLY A 449 -18.55 -21.40 11.21
C GLY A 449 -17.47 -21.10 10.17
N PHE A 450 -16.34 -21.82 10.25
CA PHE A 450 -15.25 -21.74 9.29
C PHE A 450 -15.70 -22.12 7.88
N VAL A 451 -16.33 -23.29 7.71
CA VAL A 451 -16.75 -23.79 6.40
C VAL A 451 -17.86 -22.90 5.81
N ASP A 452 -18.84 -22.51 6.62
CA ASP A 452 -19.92 -21.61 6.16
C ASP A 452 -19.38 -20.25 5.74
N GLY A 453 -18.39 -19.74 6.45
CA GLY A 453 -17.68 -18.54 6.10
C GLY A 453 -16.94 -18.63 4.78
N LEU A 454 -16.19 -19.69 4.57
CA LEU A 454 -15.50 -19.96 3.31
C LEU A 454 -16.50 -20.01 2.14
N LEU A 455 -17.59 -20.74 2.27
CA LEU A 455 -18.61 -20.84 1.24
C LEU A 455 -19.29 -19.48 0.95
N ALA A 456 -19.54 -18.68 1.98
CA ALA A 456 -20.07 -17.34 1.82
C ALA A 456 -19.09 -16.40 1.08
N SER A 457 -17.77 -16.49 1.39
CA SER A 457 -16.74 -15.68 0.73
C SER A 457 -16.56 -16.03 -0.75
N LEU A 458 -16.80 -17.28 -1.11
CA LEU A 458 -16.76 -17.76 -2.50
C LEU A 458 -18.01 -17.44 -3.31
N SER A 459 -19.07 -16.94 -2.67
CA SER A 459 -20.28 -16.55 -3.39
C SER A 459 -20.03 -15.31 -4.25
N PRO A 460 -20.26 -15.35 -5.58
CA PRO A 460 -20.16 -14.15 -6.43
C PRO A 460 -21.14 -13.05 -6.03
N LEU A 461 -22.24 -13.42 -5.35
CA LEU A 461 -23.29 -12.51 -4.87
C LEU A 461 -23.02 -11.95 -3.48
N ALA A 462 -21.97 -12.41 -2.78
CA ALA A 462 -21.56 -11.79 -1.54
C ALA A 462 -21.29 -10.30 -1.74
N ALA A 463 -21.79 -9.45 -0.83
CA ALA A 463 -21.72 -8.00 -1.00
C ALA A 463 -20.34 -7.44 -1.42
N PRO A 464 -19.20 -7.88 -0.84
CA PRO A 464 -17.88 -7.42 -1.28
C PRO A 464 -17.56 -7.82 -2.73
N ASN A 465 -17.86 -9.06 -3.11
CA ASN A 465 -17.60 -9.56 -4.47
C ASN A 465 -18.52 -8.89 -5.50
N LEU A 466 -19.81 -8.72 -5.15
CA LEU A 466 -20.80 -8.08 -6.01
C LEU A 466 -20.41 -6.63 -6.33
N GLN A 467 -19.89 -5.88 -5.37
CA GLN A 467 -19.39 -4.53 -5.58
C GLN A 467 -18.26 -4.50 -6.62
N VAL A 468 -17.29 -5.43 -6.52
CA VAL A 468 -16.19 -5.54 -7.48
C VAL A 468 -16.72 -5.79 -8.89
N TRP A 469 -17.71 -6.70 -9.06
CA TRP A 469 -18.30 -7.01 -10.36
C TRP A 469 -19.08 -5.84 -10.93
N ILE A 470 -19.88 -5.15 -10.11
CA ILE A 470 -20.65 -3.98 -10.54
C ILE A 470 -19.72 -2.88 -11.05
N VAL A 471 -18.66 -2.54 -10.30
CA VAL A 471 -17.69 -1.52 -10.71
C VAL A 471 -17.01 -1.92 -12.03
N ALA A 472 -16.57 -3.17 -12.15
CA ALA A 472 -15.93 -3.65 -13.37
C ALA A 472 -16.88 -3.58 -14.59
N LEU A 473 -18.15 -3.98 -14.43
CA LEU A 473 -19.15 -3.92 -15.49
C LEU A 473 -19.51 -2.47 -15.88
N LEU A 474 -19.60 -1.56 -14.91
CA LEU A 474 -19.81 -0.14 -15.18
C LEU A 474 -18.64 0.44 -16.00
N VAL A 475 -17.39 0.15 -15.64
CA VAL A 475 -16.21 0.57 -16.42
C VAL A 475 -16.27 -0.01 -17.85
N ALA A 476 -16.59 -1.30 -18.00
CA ALA A 476 -16.70 -1.93 -19.31
C ALA A 476 -17.83 -1.32 -20.17
N LEU A 477 -18.97 -0.99 -19.55
CA LEU A 477 -20.09 -0.33 -20.23
C LEU A 477 -19.69 1.06 -20.73
N LEU A 478 -19.03 1.85 -19.87
CA LEU A 478 -18.57 3.20 -20.20
C LEU A 478 -17.57 3.20 -21.37
N LEU A 479 -16.61 2.27 -21.35
CA LEU A 479 -15.68 2.08 -22.45
C LEU A 479 -16.41 1.69 -23.74
N GLY A 480 -17.43 0.83 -23.64
CA GLY A 480 -18.28 0.43 -24.76
C GLY A 480 -19.11 1.58 -25.36
N LEU A 481 -19.74 2.39 -24.51
CA LEU A 481 -20.52 3.56 -24.94
C LEU A 481 -19.63 4.62 -25.60
N ARG A 482 -18.45 4.86 -25.03
CA ARG A 482 -17.47 5.78 -25.62
C ARG A 482 -16.92 5.29 -26.96
N SER A 483 -16.71 4.00 -27.13
CA SER A 483 -16.24 3.42 -28.42
C SER A 483 -17.25 3.54 -29.54
N ARG A 484 -18.56 3.66 -29.20
CA ARG A 484 -19.67 3.86 -30.13
C ARG A 484 -20.01 5.33 -30.39
N GLY A 485 -19.27 6.27 -29.80
CA GLY A 485 -19.57 7.70 -29.95
C GLY A 485 -20.81 8.18 -29.17
N VAL A 486 -21.49 7.29 -28.42
CA VAL A 486 -22.76 7.59 -27.72
C VAL A 486 -22.53 8.44 -26.47
N ALA A 487 -21.34 8.34 -25.85
CA ALA A 487 -21.00 9.14 -24.67
C ALA A 487 -20.06 10.30 -25.04
N SER A 488 -20.45 11.52 -24.66
CA SER A 488 -19.56 12.68 -24.84
C SER A 488 -18.26 12.47 -24.04
N ARG A 489 -17.15 13.07 -24.52
CA ARG A 489 -15.86 13.02 -23.80
C ARG A 489 -15.99 13.48 -22.34
N ARG A 490 -16.92 14.39 -22.04
CA ARG A 490 -17.19 14.90 -20.68
C ARG A 490 -17.84 13.86 -19.78
N VAL A 491 -18.90 13.18 -20.26
CA VAL A 491 -19.64 12.17 -19.48
C VAL A 491 -18.75 10.95 -19.17
N ALA A 492 -17.96 10.47 -20.16
CA ALA A 492 -17.05 9.35 -19.93
C ALA A 492 -15.91 9.68 -18.93
N ARG A 493 -15.48 10.95 -18.88
CA ARG A 493 -14.48 11.42 -17.92
C ARG A 493 -15.02 11.49 -16.49
N SER A 494 -16.28 11.96 -16.33
CA SER A 494 -16.91 12.10 -15.01
C SER A 494 -17.28 10.77 -14.35
N LEU A 495 -17.35 9.67 -15.12
CA LEU A 495 -17.75 8.36 -14.60
C LEU A 495 -16.54 7.41 -14.33
N VAL A 496 -15.33 7.82 -14.70
CA VAL A 496 -14.10 7.10 -14.41
C VAL A 496 -13.41 7.63 -13.12
N ILE A 497 -13.84 8.78 -12.65
CA ILE A 497 -13.48 9.39 -11.37
C ILE A 497 -14.47 8.97 -10.29
#